data_8842b61558d382786d8e9964119e576c
#
_entry.id   8842b61558d382786d8e9964119e576c
#
_cell.length_a   1.000
_cell.length_b   1.000
_cell.length_c   1.000
_cell.angle_alpha   90.00
_cell.angle_beta   90.00
_cell.angle_gamma   90.00
#
_symmetry.space_group_name_H-M   'P 1'
#
loop_
_entity.id
_entity.type
_entity.pdbx_description
1 polymer ?
#
loop_
_entity_poly.entity_id
_entity_poly.type
_entity_poly.pdbx_seq_one_letter_code
_entity_poly.pdbx_strand_id
1 'polypeptide(L)'
;MTTSRRIALFGMAAGLVFGIAACGKEQQATQKSASDTQPAQSQSRGATGAGASFPAPLYAKWASDYATATGTKINYQSVGSSAGMKQIEAKTVDFGASDEPLKDEELKAKGLVQFPTVIGGVVPVVNIAGITPGDLTLDGPTLANIYLGKITRWNDPAIVALNPTLALPDAAIAPVRRADGSGTSFTFTDYLSKTSSEWKEKIG
;
A
#
# COMPACT_ATOMS: atom_id res chain seq x y z
N MET A 1 24.10 27.79 40.19
CA MET A 1 23.79 26.99 41.41
C MET A 1 23.65 25.57 40.92
N THR A 2 24.73 24.86 40.91
CA THR A 2 25.28 23.91 41.90
C THR A 2 24.53 22.60 41.94
N THR A 3 25.24 21.61 41.37
CA THR A 3 25.78 20.37 42.02
C THR A 3 24.76 19.22 42.09
N SER A 4 25.03 17.94 41.85
CA SER A 4 26.24 17.14 41.99
C SER A 4 26.05 15.73 41.41
N ARG A 5 27.05 15.24 40.79
CA ARG A 5 27.56 13.87 40.63
C ARG A 5 27.24 12.90 41.77
N ARG A 6 26.97 11.64 41.46
CA ARG A 6 27.56 10.50 42.20
C ARG A 6 27.81 9.31 41.30
N ILE A 7 29.09 8.99 41.18
CA ILE A 7 29.71 7.77 40.68
C ILE A 7 29.69 6.76 41.83
N ALA A 8 29.41 5.49 41.57
CA ALA A 8 29.82 4.38 42.43
C ALA A 8 30.25 3.19 41.54
N LEU A 9 31.57 2.98 41.55
CA LEU A 9 32.25 1.73 41.19
C LEU A 9 32.18 0.76 42.39
N PHE A 10 32.22 -0.53 42.12
CA PHE A 10 32.73 -1.69 42.88
C PHE A 10 32.04 -2.94 42.33
N GLY A 11 32.63 -4.07 42.03
CA GLY A 11 33.93 -4.60 42.27
C GLY A 11 33.99 -6.02 41.71
N MET A 12 35.12 -6.41 41.34
CA MET A 12 35.62 -7.65 40.75
C MET A 12 35.56 -8.81 41.76
N ALA A 13 35.15 -10.03 41.33
CA ALA A 13 35.55 -11.25 42.01
C ALA A 13 35.71 -12.40 41.01
N ALA A 14 36.95 -12.79 40.83
CA ALA A 14 37.41 -13.99 40.14
C ALA A 14 37.25 -15.22 41.06
N GLY A 15 36.82 -16.36 40.48
CA GLY A 15 36.81 -17.64 41.16
C GLY A 15 37.17 -18.75 40.16
N LEU A 16 38.44 -19.11 40.16
CA LEU A 16 39.00 -20.36 39.59
C LEU A 16 38.66 -21.52 40.51
N VAL A 17 38.11 -22.62 39.95
CA VAL A 17 38.25 -23.96 40.58
C VAL A 17 38.54 -24.99 39.51
N PHE A 18 39.62 -25.71 39.78
CA PHE A 18 40.28 -26.79 39.07
C PHE A 18 39.54 -28.15 39.19
N GLY A 19 39.68 -28.99 38.15
CA GLY A 19 39.96 -30.42 38.24
C GLY A 19 38.76 -31.35 38.27
N ILE A 20 38.69 -32.36 37.47
CA ILE A 20 39.40 -33.63 37.53
C ILE A 20 39.01 -34.47 36.33
N ALA A 21 39.98 -35.01 35.62
CA ALA A 21 39.84 -36.04 34.61
C ALA A 21 39.50 -37.39 35.27
N ALA A 22 38.55 -38.11 34.68
CA ALA A 22 38.41 -39.56 34.90
C ALA A 22 38.11 -40.25 33.56
N CYS A 23 39.07 -41.01 33.09
CA CYS A 23 38.94 -42.03 32.05
C CYS A 23 38.03 -43.15 32.53
N GLY A 24 37.10 -43.56 31.68
CA GLY A 24 36.28 -44.75 31.85
C GLY A 24 35.93 -45.33 30.49
N LYS A 25 36.34 -46.54 30.25
CA LYS A 25 36.36 -47.39 29.05
C LYS A 25 35.01 -47.57 28.37
N GLU A 26 35.12 -47.66 27.07
CA GLU A 26 34.27 -48.40 26.06
C GLU A 26 33.12 -49.27 26.60
N GLN A 27 31.93 -48.93 26.06
CA GLN A 27 30.93 -49.92 25.62
C GLN A 27 30.29 -49.45 24.33
N GLN A 28 30.69 -50.05 23.24
CA GLN A 28 29.99 -49.99 21.95
C GLN A 28 28.60 -50.63 22.11
N ALA A 29 27.59 -49.80 22.19
CA ALA A 29 26.24 -50.18 21.90
C ALA A 29 25.85 -49.66 20.50
N THR A 30 25.75 -50.59 19.59
CA THR A 30 25.26 -50.43 18.23
C THR A 30 23.82 -49.92 18.31
N GLN A 31 23.62 -48.60 18.31
CA GLN A 31 22.34 -47.99 18.04
C GLN A 31 22.18 -47.86 16.53
N LYS A 32 21.37 -48.78 16.01
CA LYS A 32 20.79 -48.76 14.67
C LYS A 32 19.96 -47.49 14.56
N SER A 33 20.53 -46.46 13.96
CA SER A 33 19.78 -45.23 13.60
C SER A 33 18.71 -45.63 12.60
N ALA A 34 17.50 -45.74 13.08
CA ALA A 34 16.34 -45.64 12.21
C ALA A 34 16.33 -44.21 11.70
N SER A 35 16.71 -44.06 10.43
CA SER A 35 16.49 -42.81 9.67
C SER A 35 14.99 -42.63 9.55
N ASP A 36 14.38 -41.94 10.52
CA ASP A 36 13.09 -41.33 10.29
C ASP A 36 13.28 -40.27 9.18
N THR A 37 13.04 -40.69 7.97
CA THR A 37 12.84 -39.82 6.83
C THR A 37 11.50 -39.12 7.06
N GLN A 38 11.50 -38.13 7.95
CA GLN A 38 10.41 -37.18 8.03
C GLN A 38 10.35 -36.49 6.68
N PRO A 39 9.24 -36.60 5.94
CA PRO A 39 9.14 -35.89 4.67
C PRO A 39 9.35 -34.40 4.99
N ALA A 40 10.33 -33.79 4.33
CA ALA A 40 10.54 -32.36 4.39
C ALA A 40 9.21 -31.70 4.04
N GLN A 41 8.48 -31.24 5.04
CA GLN A 41 7.38 -30.33 4.81
C GLN A 41 7.99 -29.12 4.12
N SER A 42 7.81 -29.05 2.82
CA SER A 42 8.05 -27.86 2.04
C SER A 42 7.18 -26.77 2.70
N GLN A 43 7.78 -26.01 3.61
CA GLN A 43 7.14 -24.81 4.11
C GLN A 43 6.92 -23.94 2.87
N SER A 44 5.67 -23.86 2.44
CA SER A 44 5.29 -22.99 1.34
C SER A 44 5.73 -21.57 1.71
N ARG A 45 6.75 -21.06 1.03
CA ARG A 45 7.21 -19.69 1.22
C ARG A 45 6.01 -18.80 0.92
N GLY A 46 5.54 -18.08 1.92
CA GLY A 46 4.54 -17.04 1.73
C GLY A 46 5.10 -15.94 0.81
N ALA A 47 4.22 -15.10 0.29
CA ALA A 47 4.60 -13.93 -0.48
C ALA A 47 4.18 -12.66 0.22
N THR A 48 4.99 -11.60 0.05
CA THR A 48 4.70 -10.26 0.57
C THR A 48 4.59 -9.28 -0.59
N GLY A 49 3.51 -8.51 -0.60
CA GLY A 49 3.29 -7.45 -1.57
C GLY A 49 3.04 -6.11 -0.91
N ALA A 50 3.21 -5.04 -1.68
CA ALA A 50 2.91 -3.68 -1.23
C ALA A 50 2.42 -2.82 -2.40
N GLY A 51 1.63 -1.79 -2.11
CA GLY A 51 1.25 -0.83 -3.16
C GLY A 51 -0.12 -0.21 -2.99
N ALA A 52 -0.83 -0.07 -4.12
CA ALA A 52 -2.10 0.61 -4.25
C ALA A 52 -3.10 0.22 -3.16
N SER A 53 -3.81 1.21 -2.63
CA SER A 53 -4.87 0.98 -1.63
C SER A 53 -6.18 0.47 -2.26
N PHE A 54 -6.39 0.74 -3.54
CA PHE A 54 -7.58 0.34 -4.27
C PHE A 54 -7.87 -1.17 -4.20
N PRO A 55 -6.94 -2.09 -4.51
CA PRO A 55 -7.20 -3.53 -4.51
C PRO A 55 -7.12 -4.16 -3.12
N ALA A 56 -6.68 -3.45 -2.08
CA ALA A 56 -6.35 -4.01 -0.78
C ALA A 56 -7.47 -4.86 -0.13
N PRO A 57 -8.75 -4.44 -0.15
CA PRO A 57 -9.83 -5.26 0.43
C PRO A 57 -10.00 -6.60 -0.29
N LEU A 58 -9.87 -6.60 -1.63
CA LEU A 58 -9.97 -7.81 -2.43
C LEU A 58 -8.76 -8.72 -2.25
N TYR A 59 -7.56 -8.14 -2.20
CA TYR A 59 -6.32 -8.88 -1.94
C TYR A 59 -6.34 -9.54 -0.55
N ALA A 60 -6.87 -8.86 0.46
CA ALA A 60 -7.04 -9.44 1.80
C ALA A 60 -7.98 -10.66 1.77
N LYS A 61 -9.08 -10.57 1.02
CA LYS A 61 -10.00 -11.69 0.85
C LYS A 61 -9.32 -12.87 0.12
N TRP A 62 -8.66 -12.59 -1.00
CA TRP A 62 -7.94 -13.62 -1.76
C TRP A 62 -6.82 -14.27 -0.96
N ALA A 63 -6.04 -13.49 -0.20
CA ALA A 63 -4.99 -14.01 0.67
C ALA A 63 -5.54 -14.95 1.75
N SER A 64 -6.68 -14.60 2.35
CA SER A 64 -7.36 -15.46 3.33
C SER A 64 -7.85 -16.78 2.71
N ASP A 65 -8.51 -16.69 1.56
CA ASP A 65 -9.03 -17.88 0.87
C ASP A 65 -7.89 -18.81 0.41
N TYR A 66 -6.83 -18.21 -0.14
CA TYR A 66 -5.66 -18.96 -0.60
C TYR A 66 -4.93 -19.64 0.57
N ALA A 67 -4.78 -18.94 1.70
CA ALA A 67 -4.19 -19.52 2.90
C ALA A 67 -5.03 -20.70 3.44
N THR A 68 -6.36 -20.58 3.39
CA THR A 68 -7.27 -21.66 3.79
C THR A 68 -7.13 -22.88 2.86
N ALA A 69 -7.01 -22.65 1.56
CA ALA A 69 -6.94 -23.73 0.57
C ALA A 69 -5.55 -24.40 0.49
N THR A 70 -4.47 -23.68 0.75
CA THR A 70 -3.10 -24.14 0.46
C THR A 70 -2.16 -24.14 1.66
N GLY A 71 -2.53 -23.49 2.76
CA GLY A 71 -1.64 -23.21 3.89
C GLY A 71 -0.61 -22.11 3.65
N THR A 72 -0.55 -21.55 2.43
CA THR A 72 0.42 -20.49 2.06
C THR A 72 -0.10 -19.12 2.43
N LYS A 73 0.68 -18.36 3.17
CA LYS A 73 0.31 -16.99 3.59
C LYS A 73 0.79 -15.97 2.57
N ILE A 74 -0.11 -15.05 2.20
CA ILE A 74 0.21 -13.88 1.41
C ILE A 74 -0.09 -12.65 2.25
N ASN A 75 0.88 -11.74 2.37
CA ASN A 75 0.72 -10.48 3.08
C ASN A 75 0.72 -9.33 2.07
N TYR A 76 -0.18 -8.39 2.24
CA TYR A 76 -0.24 -7.19 1.40
C TYR A 76 -0.27 -5.92 2.27
N GLN A 77 0.60 -4.95 1.94
CA GLN A 77 0.71 -3.67 2.61
C GLN A 77 0.13 -2.57 1.72
N SER A 78 -0.98 -1.98 2.16
CA SER A 78 -1.65 -0.87 1.47
C SER A 78 -0.93 0.45 1.82
N VAL A 79 0.11 0.78 1.05
CA VAL A 79 1.00 1.94 1.29
C VAL A 79 0.98 2.99 0.17
N GLY A 80 0.11 2.80 -0.82
CA GLY A 80 0.01 3.62 -2.03
C GLY A 80 0.92 3.13 -3.16
N SER A 81 0.51 3.41 -4.40
CA SER A 81 1.16 2.91 -5.62
C SER A 81 2.65 3.25 -5.69
N SER A 82 3.01 4.52 -5.43
CA SER A 82 4.41 4.94 -5.51
C SER A 82 5.31 4.26 -4.47
N ALA A 83 4.81 4.02 -3.24
CA ALA A 83 5.58 3.32 -2.22
C ALA A 83 5.72 1.83 -2.56
N GLY A 84 4.68 1.20 -3.09
CA GLY A 84 4.73 -0.18 -3.57
C GLY A 84 5.72 -0.37 -4.71
N MET A 85 5.74 0.57 -5.68
CA MET A 85 6.71 0.55 -6.78
C MET A 85 8.16 0.64 -6.28
N LYS A 86 8.44 1.55 -5.35
CA LYS A 86 9.78 1.65 -4.74
C LYS A 86 10.20 0.36 -4.03
N GLN A 87 9.26 -0.32 -3.36
CA GLN A 87 9.57 -1.56 -2.63
C GLN A 87 9.86 -2.72 -3.59
N ILE A 88 9.08 -2.88 -4.69
CA ILE A 88 9.36 -3.93 -5.66
C ILE A 88 10.66 -3.67 -6.43
N GLU A 89 10.95 -2.43 -6.77
CA GLU A 89 12.22 -2.02 -7.38
C GLU A 89 13.43 -2.31 -6.47
N ALA A 90 13.27 -2.05 -5.17
CA ALA A 90 14.29 -2.37 -4.15
C ALA A 90 14.32 -3.86 -3.78
N LYS A 91 13.46 -4.69 -4.34
CA LYS A 91 13.34 -6.14 -4.06
C LYS A 91 13.08 -6.45 -2.58
N THR A 92 12.39 -5.55 -1.87
CA THR A 92 11.99 -5.76 -0.47
C THR A 92 10.64 -6.46 -0.33
N VAL A 93 9.92 -6.60 -1.44
CA VAL A 93 8.67 -7.37 -1.55
C VAL A 93 8.71 -8.24 -2.80
N ASP A 94 7.87 -9.29 -2.83
CA ASP A 94 7.78 -10.24 -3.94
C ASP A 94 6.92 -9.70 -5.09
N PHE A 95 5.94 -8.82 -4.79
CA PHE A 95 5.12 -8.14 -5.80
C PHE A 95 4.74 -6.73 -5.37
N GLY A 96 4.55 -5.86 -6.37
CA GLY A 96 4.02 -4.50 -6.18
C GLY A 96 2.65 -4.37 -6.86
N ALA A 97 1.79 -3.49 -6.35
CA ALA A 97 0.55 -3.13 -7.02
C ALA A 97 0.47 -1.62 -7.27
N SER A 98 0.04 -1.25 -8.48
CA SER A 98 -0.10 0.14 -8.91
C SER A 98 -1.33 0.29 -9.79
N ASP A 99 -2.04 1.42 -9.65
CA ASP A 99 -3.11 1.82 -10.58
C ASP A 99 -2.52 2.60 -11.78
N GLU A 100 -1.24 2.95 -11.71
CA GLU A 100 -0.50 3.58 -12.80
C GLU A 100 0.23 2.50 -13.62
N PRO A 101 -0.04 2.38 -14.94
CA PRO A 101 0.73 1.49 -15.79
C PRO A 101 2.12 2.06 -16.05
N LEU A 102 3.15 1.22 -15.91
CA LEU A 102 4.50 1.57 -16.32
C LEU A 102 4.66 1.36 -17.84
N LYS A 103 5.56 2.13 -18.44
CA LYS A 103 5.94 1.97 -19.84
C LYS A 103 6.80 0.71 -20.02
N ASP A 104 6.71 0.10 -21.19
CA ASP A 104 7.47 -1.13 -21.51
C ASP A 104 8.98 -0.98 -21.31
N GLU A 105 9.52 0.21 -21.63
CA GLU A 105 10.95 0.51 -21.44
C GLU A 105 11.32 0.55 -19.97
N GLU A 106 10.45 1.07 -19.12
CA GLU A 106 10.66 1.12 -17.67
C GLU A 106 10.58 -0.27 -17.05
N LEU A 107 9.59 -1.07 -17.46
CA LEU A 107 9.46 -2.45 -17.02
C LEU A 107 10.72 -3.27 -17.36
N LYS A 108 11.20 -3.16 -18.61
CA LYS A 108 12.43 -3.84 -19.07
C LYS A 108 13.66 -3.38 -18.31
N ALA A 109 13.81 -2.07 -18.12
CA ALA A 109 14.97 -1.50 -17.39
C ALA A 109 15.02 -1.96 -15.93
N LYS A 110 13.87 -2.17 -15.31
CA LYS A 110 13.73 -2.59 -13.92
C LYS A 110 13.66 -4.12 -13.75
N GLY A 111 13.59 -4.87 -14.85
CA GLY A 111 13.42 -6.33 -14.83
C GLY A 111 12.06 -6.76 -14.23
N LEU A 112 11.03 -5.96 -14.47
CA LEU A 112 9.68 -6.18 -13.97
C LEU A 112 8.74 -6.61 -15.10
N VAL A 113 7.66 -7.28 -14.74
CA VAL A 113 6.50 -7.54 -15.58
C VAL A 113 5.26 -6.97 -14.88
N GLN A 114 4.29 -6.50 -15.66
CA GLN A 114 3.05 -5.96 -15.14
C GLN A 114 1.86 -6.61 -15.85
N PHE A 115 0.81 -6.93 -15.08
CA PHE A 115 -0.42 -7.51 -15.61
C PHE A 115 -1.63 -7.00 -14.79
N PRO A 116 -2.83 -6.90 -15.40
CA PRO A 116 -4.03 -6.46 -14.71
C PRO A 116 -4.53 -7.56 -13.75
N THR A 117 -4.95 -7.14 -12.55
CA THR A 117 -5.52 -8.03 -11.53
C THR A 117 -6.94 -7.67 -11.15
N VAL A 118 -7.23 -6.37 -11.04
CA VAL A 118 -8.51 -5.84 -10.57
C VAL A 118 -8.90 -4.64 -11.42
N ILE A 119 -10.17 -4.49 -11.70
CA ILE A 119 -10.75 -3.31 -12.34
C ILE A 119 -11.77 -2.66 -11.40
N GLY A 120 -11.84 -1.33 -11.40
CA GLY A 120 -12.83 -0.55 -10.64
C GLY A 120 -12.94 0.88 -11.18
N GLY A 121 -13.92 1.63 -10.67
CA GLY A 121 -14.14 3.02 -11.03
C GLY A 121 -13.56 3.98 -9.99
N VAL A 122 -13.09 5.14 -10.46
CA VAL A 122 -12.82 6.30 -9.61
C VAL A 122 -14.03 7.22 -9.68
N VAL A 123 -14.65 7.47 -8.53
CA VAL A 123 -15.86 8.29 -8.45
C VAL A 123 -15.65 9.47 -7.50
N PRO A 124 -16.11 10.69 -7.86
CA PRO A 124 -16.19 11.81 -6.94
C PRO A 124 -17.20 11.50 -5.82
N VAL A 125 -16.82 11.78 -4.59
CA VAL A 125 -17.72 11.68 -3.43
C VAL A 125 -17.97 13.09 -2.91
N VAL A 126 -19.23 13.46 -2.74
CA VAL A 126 -19.64 14.76 -2.25
C VAL A 126 -20.41 14.64 -0.94
N ASN A 127 -20.29 15.66 -0.09
CA ASN A 127 -21.07 15.78 1.14
C ASN A 127 -21.86 17.10 1.09
N ILE A 128 -23.05 17.05 0.52
CA ILE A 128 -23.95 18.21 0.36
C ILE A 128 -25.30 17.84 0.98
N ALA A 129 -25.78 18.66 1.90
CA ALA A 129 -27.08 18.45 2.54
C ALA A 129 -28.20 18.40 1.49
N GLY A 130 -29.08 17.41 1.57
CA GLY A 130 -30.23 17.22 0.67
C GLY A 130 -29.89 16.62 -0.70
N ILE A 131 -28.64 16.21 -0.95
CA ILE A 131 -28.22 15.50 -2.18
C ILE A 131 -27.98 14.04 -1.83
N THR A 132 -28.57 13.15 -2.59
CA THR A 132 -28.38 11.69 -2.44
C THR A 132 -27.43 11.13 -3.50
N PRO A 133 -26.86 9.94 -3.29
CA PRO A 133 -25.98 9.31 -4.28
C PRO A 133 -26.66 9.16 -5.64
N GLY A 134 -26.02 9.68 -6.70
CA GLY A 134 -26.51 9.64 -8.06
C GLY A 134 -27.29 10.86 -8.52
N ASP A 135 -27.66 11.79 -7.60
CA ASP A 135 -28.40 13.00 -7.99
C ASP A 135 -27.51 14.03 -8.70
N LEU A 136 -26.27 14.22 -8.22
CA LEU A 136 -25.39 15.25 -8.74
C LEU A 136 -24.65 14.79 -10.00
N THR A 137 -24.78 15.55 -11.06
CA THR A 137 -24.05 15.36 -12.32
C THR A 137 -22.93 16.39 -12.42
N LEU A 138 -21.71 15.91 -12.71
CA LEU A 138 -20.54 16.73 -13.01
C LEU A 138 -19.87 16.19 -14.28
N ASP A 139 -19.48 17.08 -15.17
CA ASP A 139 -18.67 16.73 -16.34
C ASP A 139 -17.18 16.94 -16.08
N GLY A 140 -16.34 16.47 -16.99
CA GLY A 140 -14.89 16.59 -16.87
C GLY A 140 -14.37 18.03 -16.78
N PRO A 141 -14.83 18.94 -17.67
CA PRO A 141 -14.46 20.36 -17.60
C PRO A 141 -14.87 21.03 -16.27
N THR A 142 -16.06 20.76 -15.76
CA THR A 142 -16.51 21.28 -14.46
C THR A 142 -15.66 20.75 -13.32
N LEU A 143 -15.37 19.43 -13.29
CA LEU A 143 -14.46 18.83 -12.33
C LEU A 143 -13.08 19.48 -12.39
N ALA A 144 -12.51 19.65 -13.59
CA ALA A 144 -11.22 20.31 -13.76
C ALA A 144 -11.22 21.73 -13.18
N ASN A 145 -12.28 22.51 -13.43
CA ASN A 145 -12.41 23.87 -12.92
C ASN A 145 -12.55 23.92 -11.39
N ILE A 146 -13.23 22.94 -10.78
CA ILE A 146 -13.28 22.81 -9.30
C ILE A 146 -11.86 22.58 -8.75
N TYR A 147 -11.11 21.63 -9.28
CA TYR A 147 -9.79 21.31 -8.78
C TYR A 147 -8.71 22.35 -9.17
N LEU A 148 -8.94 23.16 -10.20
CA LEU A 148 -8.14 24.36 -10.53
C LEU A 148 -8.48 25.56 -9.62
N GLY A 149 -9.51 25.46 -8.76
CA GLY A 149 -9.94 26.54 -7.88
C GLY A 149 -10.72 27.66 -8.57
N LYS A 150 -11.24 27.42 -9.77
CA LYS A 150 -12.05 28.38 -10.52
C LYS A 150 -13.52 28.35 -10.10
N ILE A 151 -14.03 27.15 -9.88
CA ILE A 151 -15.36 26.92 -9.31
C ILE A 151 -15.15 26.62 -7.84
N THR A 152 -15.66 27.50 -6.97
CA THR A 152 -15.42 27.44 -5.54
C THR A 152 -16.69 27.26 -4.70
N ARG A 153 -17.86 27.25 -5.34
CA ARG A 153 -19.16 27.12 -4.66
C ARG A 153 -20.06 26.13 -5.39
N TRP A 154 -20.92 25.45 -4.63
CA TRP A 154 -21.81 24.43 -5.22
C TRP A 154 -22.90 25.01 -6.10
N ASN A 155 -23.34 26.26 -5.86
CA ASN A 155 -24.32 26.95 -6.69
C ASN A 155 -23.70 27.72 -7.88
N ASP A 156 -22.46 27.40 -8.26
CA ASP A 156 -21.85 27.96 -9.46
C ASP A 156 -22.71 27.69 -10.69
N PRO A 157 -22.89 28.68 -11.60
CA PRO A 157 -23.72 28.51 -12.80
C PRO A 157 -23.35 27.29 -13.64
N ALA A 158 -22.07 26.92 -13.73
CA ALA A 158 -21.64 25.74 -14.49
C ALA A 158 -22.13 24.44 -13.86
N ILE A 159 -22.16 24.35 -12.52
CA ILE A 159 -22.71 23.17 -11.83
C ILE A 159 -24.24 23.16 -11.92
N VAL A 160 -24.88 24.31 -11.69
CA VAL A 160 -26.36 24.45 -11.78
C VAL A 160 -26.88 24.06 -13.17
N ALA A 161 -26.19 24.46 -14.24
CA ALA A 161 -26.58 24.13 -15.62
C ALA A 161 -26.60 22.61 -15.87
N LEU A 162 -25.74 21.84 -15.23
CA LEU A 162 -25.72 20.37 -15.30
C LEU A 162 -26.79 19.73 -14.41
N ASN A 163 -27.35 20.48 -13.47
CA ASN A 163 -28.25 19.97 -12.42
C ASN A 163 -29.49 20.88 -12.25
N PRO A 164 -30.30 21.11 -13.28
CA PRO A 164 -31.38 22.11 -13.27
C PRO A 164 -32.49 21.81 -12.27
N THR A 165 -32.60 20.58 -11.78
CA THR A 165 -33.63 20.16 -10.82
C THR A 165 -33.14 20.17 -9.37
N LEU A 166 -31.85 20.39 -9.14
CA LEU A 166 -31.26 20.36 -7.80
C LEU A 166 -31.18 21.76 -7.19
N ALA A 167 -31.61 21.89 -5.93
CA ALA A 167 -31.41 23.09 -5.15
C ALA A 167 -30.01 23.06 -4.51
N LEU A 168 -28.98 23.46 -5.27
CA LEU A 168 -27.61 23.47 -4.80
C LEU A 168 -27.36 24.65 -3.85
N PRO A 169 -26.73 24.43 -2.68
CA PRO A 169 -26.54 25.48 -1.69
C PRO A 169 -25.45 26.46 -2.10
N ASP A 170 -25.56 27.69 -1.62
CA ASP A 170 -24.48 28.67 -1.67
C ASP A 170 -23.42 28.34 -0.59
N ALA A 171 -22.73 27.23 -0.79
CA ALA A 171 -21.71 26.73 0.12
C ALA A 171 -20.38 26.55 -0.62
N ALA A 172 -19.29 26.79 0.09
CA ALA A 172 -17.94 26.63 -0.44
C ALA A 172 -17.63 25.14 -0.75
N ILE A 173 -16.93 24.92 -1.87
CA ILE A 173 -16.38 23.61 -2.18
C ILE A 173 -14.99 23.49 -1.54
N ALA A 174 -14.77 22.42 -0.76
CA ALA A 174 -13.48 22.05 -0.22
C ALA A 174 -12.97 20.79 -0.95
N PRO A 175 -12.17 20.90 -2.01
CA PRO A 175 -11.64 19.75 -2.73
C PRO A 175 -10.69 18.95 -1.84
N VAL A 176 -10.95 17.67 -1.69
CA VAL A 176 -10.12 16.74 -0.92
C VAL A 176 -9.35 15.86 -1.90
N ARG A 177 -8.07 15.73 -1.67
CA ARG A 177 -7.15 14.90 -2.46
C ARG A 177 -6.18 14.16 -1.56
N ARG A 178 -5.58 13.12 -2.07
CA ARG A 178 -4.50 12.40 -1.37
C ARG A 178 -3.21 13.21 -1.40
N ALA A 179 -2.43 13.10 -0.31
CA ALA A 179 -1.11 13.73 -0.19
C ALA A 179 0.04 12.78 -0.52
N ASP A 180 -0.21 11.46 -0.53
CA ASP A 180 0.76 10.42 -0.87
C ASP A 180 0.79 10.12 -2.38
N GLY A 181 1.79 9.37 -2.82
CA GLY A 181 1.89 8.88 -4.20
C GLY A 181 0.82 7.83 -4.51
N SER A 182 -0.29 8.28 -5.07
CA SER A 182 -1.51 7.51 -5.29
C SER A 182 -1.76 7.26 -6.77
N GLY A 183 -1.87 5.99 -7.17
CA GLY A 183 -2.29 5.61 -8.51
C GLY A 183 -3.73 6.04 -8.84
N THR A 184 -4.62 6.08 -7.85
CA THR A 184 -5.97 6.65 -8.02
C THR A 184 -5.92 8.14 -8.36
N SER A 185 -5.02 8.91 -7.72
CA SER A 185 -4.79 10.31 -8.10
C SER A 185 -4.23 10.42 -9.52
N PHE A 186 -3.31 9.54 -9.92
CA PHE A 186 -2.81 9.47 -11.30
C PHE A 186 -3.97 9.26 -12.29
N THR A 187 -4.81 8.26 -12.07
CA THR A 187 -5.95 7.96 -12.94
C THR A 187 -6.92 9.14 -13.04
N PHE A 188 -7.18 9.83 -11.92
CA PHE A 188 -8.04 11.00 -11.89
C PHE A 188 -7.43 12.20 -12.63
N THR A 189 -6.16 12.49 -12.42
CA THR A 189 -5.46 13.59 -13.11
C THR A 189 -5.28 13.33 -14.61
N ASP A 190 -5.04 12.09 -15.00
CA ASP A 190 -5.00 11.68 -16.41
C ASP A 190 -6.36 11.91 -17.10
N TYR A 191 -7.46 11.55 -16.41
CA TYR A 191 -8.81 11.85 -16.90
C TYR A 191 -9.03 13.37 -17.07
N LEU A 192 -8.65 14.18 -16.08
CA LEU A 192 -8.79 15.63 -16.18
C LEU A 192 -7.92 16.23 -17.30
N SER A 193 -6.74 15.67 -17.55
CA SER A 193 -5.87 16.08 -18.66
C SER A 193 -6.47 15.77 -20.03
N LYS A 194 -7.32 14.73 -20.13
CA LYS A 194 -8.04 14.36 -21.36
C LYS A 194 -9.27 15.21 -21.59
N THR A 195 -9.84 15.80 -20.54
CA THR A 195 -11.10 16.56 -20.61
C THR A 195 -10.92 18.07 -20.51
N SER A 196 -9.74 18.56 -20.11
CA SER A 196 -9.42 19.97 -19.93
C SER A 196 -8.00 20.26 -20.41
N SER A 197 -7.88 21.06 -21.48
CA SER A 197 -6.58 21.53 -21.99
C SER A 197 -5.82 22.34 -20.94
N GLU A 198 -6.53 23.19 -20.21
CA GLU A 198 -5.92 24.02 -19.16
C GLU A 198 -5.39 23.18 -17.99
N TRP A 199 -6.11 22.14 -17.59
CA TRP A 199 -5.60 21.19 -16.59
C TRP A 199 -4.31 20.53 -17.10
N LYS A 200 -4.34 20.07 -18.35
CA LYS A 200 -3.18 19.45 -18.99
C LYS A 200 -1.95 20.34 -19.04
N GLU A 201 -2.14 21.65 -19.31
CA GLU A 201 -1.05 22.60 -19.37
C GLU A 201 -0.46 22.94 -17.98
N LYS A 202 -1.32 23.00 -16.95
CA LYS A 202 -0.92 23.48 -15.62
C LYS A 202 -0.47 22.38 -14.68
N ILE A 203 -1.06 21.20 -14.81
CA ILE A 203 -0.88 20.09 -13.87
C ILE A 203 -0.29 18.86 -14.58
N GLY A 204 -0.67 18.58 -15.82
CA GLY A 204 -0.11 17.53 -16.67
C GLY A 204 -0.91 16.28 -16.78
#